data_1d913eebcb21bcaeba42e9ca347ec2b0
#
_entry.id   1d913eebcb21bcaeba42e9ca347ec2b0
#
_cell.length_a   1.000
_cell.length_b   1.000
_cell.length_c   1.000
_cell.angle_alpha   90.00
_cell.angle_beta   90.00
_cell.angle_gamma   90.00
#
_symmetry.space_group_name_H-M   'P 1'
#
loop_
_entity.id
_entity.type
_entity.pdbx_description
1 polymer ?
#
loop_
_entity_poly.entity_id
_entity_poly.type
_entity_poly.pdbx_seq_one_letter_code
_entity_poly.pdbx_strand_id
1 'polypeptide(L)'
;TFYQPSTNATAGSNHMSYYSRTTGGAAESMIDMGSQGTSFRENQIIIRFSNNVYLESNSVAGGYITAANTNAQGYYIATRTSNTAIGGQKNTTQYTGTATESLSNYVTYLGARNRSGTAEYFSNRECAFATIGTGLSAAQMLTLNIIVERYNDALGRGVQ
;
A
#
# COMPACT_ATOMS: atom_id res chain seq x y z
N THR A 1 -18.20 -2.62 -6.00
CA THR A 1 -17.28 -3.78 -6.20
C THR A 1 -16.28 -3.78 -5.07
N PHE A 2 -16.14 -4.91 -4.39
CA PHE A 2 -15.19 -5.08 -3.28
C PHE A 2 -13.99 -5.86 -3.79
N TYR A 3 -12.76 -5.41 -3.44
CA TYR A 3 -11.55 -6.16 -3.73
C TYR A 3 -11.15 -7.04 -2.55
N GLN A 4 -11.18 -8.35 -2.77
CA GLN A 4 -10.72 -9.37 -1.83
C GLN A 4 -9.53 -10.10 -2.45
N PRO A 5 -8.32 -10.03 -1.86
CA PRO A 5 -7.12 -10.62 -2.47
C PRO A 5 -7.27 -12.08 -2.89
N SER A 6 -7.82 -12.94 -2.04
CA SER A 6 -7.98 -14.37 -2.34
C SER A 6 -8.92 -14.69 -3.52
N THR A 7 -9.75 -13.73 -3.93
CA THR A 7 -10.73 -13.91 -5.02
C THR A 7 -10.36 -13.11 -6.27
N ASN A 8 -9.79 -11.92 -6.08
CA ASN A 8 -9.61 -10.95 -7.17
C ASN A 8 -8.15 -10.78 -7.60
N ALA A 9 -7.16 -11.14 -6.74
CA ALA A 9 -5.77 -11.08 -7.12
C ALA A 9 -5.36 -12.28 -7.99
N THR A 10 -4.51 -12.03 -8.98
CA THR A 10 -3.76 -13.09 -9.63
C THR A 10 -2.60 -13.51 -8.73
N ALA A 11 -2.38 -14.80 -8.54
CA ALA A 11 -1.27 -15.32 -7.76
C ALA A 11 0.07 -14.74 -8.26
N GLY A 12 0.92 -14.32 -7.35
CA GLY A 12 2.20 -13.68 -7.66
C GLY A 12 2.09 -12.29 -8.30
N SER A 13 0.90 -11.70 -8.40
CA SER A 13 0.72 -10.44 -9.11
C SER A 13 -0.34 -9.57 -8.45
N ASN A 14 0.10 -8.52 -7.77
CA ASN A 14 -0.79 -7.56 -7.12
C ASN A 14 -0.09 -6.22 -6.90
N HIS A 15 -0.83 -5.11 -6.95
CA HIS A 15 -0.39 -3.86 -6.38
C HIS A 15 -1.51 -3.17 -5.64
N MET A 16 -1.13 -2.35 -4.68
CA MET A 16 -1.96 -1.32 -4.06
C MET A 16 -1.22 -0.01 -4.07
N SER A 17 -1.95 1.09 -4.13
CA SER A 17 -1.36 2.41 -4.00
C SER A 17 -2.24 3.37 -3.22
N TYR A 18 -1.59 4.39 -2.63
CA TYR A 18 -2.24 5.43 -1.84
C TYR A 18 -1.50 6.76 -1.98
N TYR A 19 -2.21 7.81 -2.37
CA TYR A 19 -1.67 9.17 -2.43
C TYR A 19 -2.12 9.95 -1.19
N SER A 20 -1.18 10.24 -0.30
CA SER A 20 -1.42 10.97 0.95
C SER A 20 -1.09 12.46 0.79
N ARG A 21 -2.04 13.33 1.16
CA ARG A 21 -1.81 14.79 1.24
C ARG A 21 -1.43 15.26 2.65
N THR A 22 -1.48 14.39 3.64
CA THR A 22 -1.22 14.71 5.05
C THR A 22 0.25 14.57 5.41
N THR A 23 0.85 15.60 6.03
CA THR A 23 2.26 15.60 6.46
C THR A 23 2.51 14.86 7.77
N GLY A 24 1.52 14.81 8.66
CA GLY A 24 1.65 14.38 10.05
C GLY A 24 1.40 12.90 10.34
N GLY A 25 1.30 12.56 11.63
CA GLY A 25 0.88 11.24 12.09
C GLY A 25 2.00 10.23 12.32
N ALA A 26 3.07 10.61 13.04
CA ALA A 26 4.28 9.77 13.18
C ALA A 26 4.17 8.59 14.14
N ALA A 27 3.30 8.65 15.12
CA ALA A 27 3.32 7.76 16.28
C ALA A 27 2.13 6.82 16.37
N GLU A 28 1.18 6.92 15.48
CA GLU A 28 -0.09 6.19 15.57
C GLU A 28 -0.08 4.94 14.68
N SER A 29 -0.56 3.84 15.27
CA SER A 29 -0.85 2.62 14.50
C SER A 29 -2.05 2.87 13.60
N MET A 30 -1.83 3.49 12.45
CA MET A 30 -2.83 3.72 11.42
C MET A 30 -2.48 2.91 10.18
N ILE A 31 -3.49 2.32 9.56
CA ILE A 31 -3.34 1.61 8.30
C ILE A 31 -4.13 2.38 7.24
N ASP A 32 -3.40 2.84 6.23
CA ASP A 32 -3.97 3.74 5.23
C ASP A 32 -4.82 2.99 4.20
N MET A 33 -4.46 1.73 3.96
CA MET A 33 -5.22 0.84 3.10
C MET A 33 -4.85 -0.61 3.45
N GLY A 34 -5.83 -1.50 3.69
CA GLY A 34 -5.44 -2.87 3.95
C GLY A 34 -6.52 -3.87 4.31
N SER A 35 -6.09 -5.13 4.27
CA SER A 35 -6.80 -6.29 4.80
C SER A 35 -5.82 -7.24 5.48
N GLN A 36 -6.26 -7.84 6.57
CA GLN A 36 -5.56 -8.91 7.25
C GLN A 36 -6.48 -10.11 7.42
N GLY A 37 -6.10 -11.23 6.86
CA GLY A 37 -6.82 -12.48 6.98
C GLY A 37 -6.43 -13.29 8.20
N THR A 38 -7.06 -14.46 8.32
CA THR A 38 -6.65 -15.48 9.28
C THR A 38 -5.20 -15.91 9.01
N SER A 39 -4.46 -16.24 10.07
CA SER A 39 -3.04 -16.60 9.98
C SER A 39 -2.15 -15.46 9.45
N PHE A 40 -2.53 -14.22 9.74
CA PHE A 40 -1.72 -13.04 9.40
C PHE A 40 -1.36 -12.95 7.91
N ARG A 41 -2.33 -13.16 7.04
CA ARG A 41 -2.22 -12.91 5.61
C ARG A 41 -2.46 -11.43 5.38
N GLU A 42 -1.43 -10.69 4.97
CA GLU A 42 -1.46 -9.23 4.98
C GLU A 42 -1.35 -8.65 3.57
N ASN A 43 -2.18 -7.66 3.32
CA ASN A 43 -2.15 -6.83 2.13
C ASN A 43 -2.44 -5.40 2.59
N GLN A 44 -1.38 -4.59 2.86
CA GLN A 44 -1.58 -3.30 3.52
C GLN A 44 -0.49 -2.28 3.20
N ILE A 45 -0.90 -1.02 3.26
CA ILE A 45 -0.02 0.15 3.23
C ILE A 45 -0.15 0.87 4.57
N ILE A 46 0.97 0.99 5.28
CA ILE A 46 1.14 1.82 6.48
C ILE A 46 2.13 2.92 6.11
N ILE A 47 1.61 4.10 5.84
CA ILE A 47 2.45 5.21 5.33
C ILE A 47 3.48 5.65 6.35
N ARG A 48 3.10 5.73 7.63
CA ARG A 48 4.03 6.16 8.67
C ARG A 48 3.65 5.60 10.04
N PHE A 49 4.49 4.71 10.53
CA PHE A 49 4.46 4.21 11.91
C PHE A 49 5.88 4.22 12.46
N SER A 50 6.11 4.84 13.62
CA SER A 50 7.45 5.01 14.20
C SER A 50 8.50 5.54 13.22
N ASN A 51 8.11 6.53 12.39
CA ASN A 51 8.93 7.13 11.34
C ASN A 51 9.41 6.16 10.25
N ASN A 52 8.68 5.08 10.01
CA ASN A 52 8.90 4.18 8.90
C ASN A 52 7.62 3.99 8.06
N VAL A 53 7.78 3.71 6.79
CA VAL A 53 6.73 3.16 5.93
C VAL A 53 6.80 1.63 5.97
N TYR A 54 5.63 0.98 5.86
CA TYR A 54 5.52 -0.47 5.69
C TYR A 54 4.62 -0.75 4.49
N LEU A 55 5.15 -1.50 3.52
CA LEU A 55 4.50 -1.83 2.27
C LEU A 55 4.41 -3.34 2.15
N GLU A 56 3.20 -3.86 2.22
CA GLU A 56 2.90 -5.28 2.17
C GLU A 56 1.98 -5.57 0.98
N SER A 57 2.32 -6.56 0.19
CA SER A 57 1.52 -6.96 -0.96
C SER A 57 1.29 -8.47 -0.92
N ASN A 58 0.14 -8.88 -0.37
CA ASN A 58 -0.26 -10.29 -0.24
C ASN A 58 0.84 -11.17 0.37
N SER A 59 1.24 -10.86 1.59
CA SER A 59 2.37 -11.54 2.26
C SER A 59 1.93 -12.26 3.53
N VAL A 60 2.74 -13.24 3.96
CA VAL A 60 2.69 -13.75 5.32
C VAL A 60 3.11 -12.66 6.30
N ALA A 61 2.76 -12.78 7.58
CA ALA A 61 3.14 -11.84 8.62
C ALA A 61 4.65 -11.53 8.59
N GLY A 62 5.00 -10.26 8.65
CA GLY A 62 6.39 -9.79 8.57
C GLY A 62 6.97 -9.75 7.17
N GLY A 63 6.21 -10.12 6.15
CA GLY A 63 6.61 -10.07 4.75
C GLY A 63 6.40 -8.68 4.14
N TYR A 64 7.06 -7.65 4.67
CA TYR A 64 6.93 -6.26 4.24
C TYR A 64 8.27 -5.65 3.83
N ILE A 65 8.17 -4.59 3.05
CA ILE A 65 9.24 -3.63 2.86
C ILE A 65 9.08 -2.53 3.90
N THR A 66 10.16 -2.15 4.57
CA THR A 66 10.20 -1.00 5.47
C THR A 66 11.34 -0.07 5.10
N ALA A 67 11.09 1.24 5.24
CA ALA A 67 12.08 2.29 5.03
C ALA A 67 11.76 3.50 5.90
N ALA A 68 12.78 4.30 6.22
CA ALA A 68 12.58 5.54 6.97
C ALA A 68 11.62 6.48 6.24
N ASN A 69 10.64 7.01 6.97
CA ASN A 69 9.63 7.91 6.42
C ASN A 69 9.17 8.94 7.46
N THR A 70 9.79 10.12 7.45
CA THR A 70 9.50 11.22 8.38
C THR A 70 8.39 12.16 7.89
N ASN A 71 7.98 12.06 6.62
CA ASN A 71 6.89 12.84 6.04
C ASN A 71 5.89 11.89 5.38
N ALA A 72 4.62 11.96 5.81
CA ALA A 72 3.56 11.10 5.29
C ALA A 72 2.98 11.56 3.96
N GLN A 73 3.31 12.76 3.46
CA GLN A 73 2.91 13.20 2.11
C GLN A 73 3.64 12.40 1.05
N GLY A 74 2.92 12.12 -0.04
CA GLY A 74 3.46 11.47 -1.22
C GLY A 74 2.60 10.34 -1.74
N TYR A 75 3.06 9.73 -2.83
CA TYR A 75 2.44 8.58 -3.45
C TYR A 75 3.18 7.30 -3.09
N TYR A 76 2.46 6.36 -2.54
CA TYR A 76 2.97 5.09 -2.03
C TYR A 76 2.42 3.93 -2.86
N ILE A 77 3.27 3.01 -3.24
CA ILE A 77 2.91 1.79 -3.98
C ILE A 77 3.53 0.59 -3.26
N ALA A 78 2.72 -0.43 -3.02
CA ALA A 78 3.15 -1.77 -2.66
C ALA A 78 2.84 -2.71 -3.81
N THR A 79 3.78 -3.52 -4.27
CA THR A 79 3.60 -4.41 -5.41
C THR A 79 4.21 -5.79 -5.17
N ARG A 80 3.63 -6.80 -5.83
CA ARG A 80 4.15 -8.16 -5.94
C ARG A 80 4.19 -8.55 -7.40
N THR A 81 5.30 -9.13 -7.84
CA THR A 81 5.51 -9.54 -9.24
C THR A 81 5.84 -11.02 -9.40
N SER A 82 5.93 -11.76 -8.30
CA SER A 82 6.03 -13.23 -8.25
C SER A 82 5.62 -13.74 -6.87
N ASN A 83 5.62 -15.07 -6.67
CA ASN A 83 5.30 -15.68 -5.37
C ASN A 83 6.27 -15.25 -4.23
N THR A 84 7.43 -14.70 -4.58
CA THR A 84 8.42 -14.26 -3.59
C THR A 84 8.87 -12.81 -3.75
N ALA A 85 8.83 -12.23 -4.96
CA ALA A 85 9.32 -10.88 -5.22
C ALA A 85 8.27 -9.83 -4.85
N ILE A 86 8.63 -8.94 -3.93
CA ILE A 86 7.85 -7.76 -3.56
C ILE A 86 8.63 -6.49 -3.87
N GLY A 87 7.91 -5.43 -4.17
CA GLY A 87 8.45 -4.10 -4.43
C GLY A 87 7.66 -3.04 -3.69
N GLY A 88 8.26 -1.89 -3.51
CA GLY A 88 7.61 -0.73 -2.94
C GLY A 88 8.14 0.55 -3.56
N GLN A 89 7.36 1.61 -3.44
CA GLN A 89 7.77 2.93 -3.89
C GLN A 89 7.15 4.00 -3.01
N LYS A 90 7.93 5.04 -2.71
CA LYS A 90 7.43 6.34 -2.27
C LYS A 90 7.90 7.39 -3.26
N ASN A 91 6.98 8.06 -3.93
CA ASN A 91 7.27 9.01 -4.99
C ASN A 91 8.16 8.36 -6.06
N THR A 92 9.39 8.84 -6.25
CA THR A 92 10.37 8.25 -7.17
C THR A 92 11.33 7.27 -6.51
N THR A 93 11.34 7.16 -5.18
CA THR A 93 12.24 6.25 -4.45
C THR A 93 11.65 4.85 -4.42
N GLN A 94 12.40 3.88 -4.94
CA GLN A 94 11.98 2.49 -5.06
C GLN A 94 12.69 1.58 -4.06
N TYR A 95 11.98 0.54 -3.64
CA TYR A 95 12.44 -0.49 -2.71
C TYR A 95 12.15 -1.88 -3.28
N THR A 96 12.99 -2.83 -2.96
CA THR A 96 12.80 -4.25 -3.33
C THR A 96 12.94 -5.15 -2.11
N GLY A 97 12.28 -6.28 -2.14
CA GLY A 97 12.34 -7.27 -1.05
C GLY A 97 11.81 -8.61 -1.49
N THR A 98 11.82 -9.55 -0.55
CA THR A 98 11.24 -10.87 -0.75
C THR A 98 10.31 -11.22 0.39
N ALA A 99 9.18 -11.82 0.06
CA ALA A 99 8.21 -12.32 1.03
C ALA A 99 7.40 -13.47 0.43
N THR A 100 7.14 -14.50 1.21
CA THR A 100 6.23 -15.58 0.80
C THR A 100 4.84 -15.03 0.59
N GLU A 101 4.22 -15.42 -0.52
CA GLU A 101 2.85 -15.01 -0.83
C GLU A 101 1.84 -15.61 0.13
N SER A 102 0.86 -14.79 0.51
CA SER A 102 -0.30 -15.26 1.27
C SER A 102 -1.47 -14.29 1.05
N LEU A 103 -2.52 -14.77 0.41
CA LEU A 103 -3.67 -13.94 0.03
C LEU A 103 -4.66 -13.77 1.18
N SER A 104 -4.95 -12.53 1.55
CA SER A 104 -6.02 -12.25 2.52
C SER A 104 -7.39 -12.68 1.96
N ASN A 105 -8.16 -13.34 2.79
CA ASN A 105 -9.54 -13.76 2.48
C ASN A 105 -10.61 -12.73 2.92
N TYR A 106 -10.19 -11.50 3.21
CA TYR A 106 -11.07 -10.39 3.55
C TYR A 106 -10.91 -9.24 2.57
N VAL A 107 -11.97 -8.48 2.36
CA VAL A 107 -11.95 -7.29 1.47
C VAL A 107 -10.98 -6.24 1.99
N THR A 108 -10.29 -5.57 1.08
CA THR A 108 -9.37 -4.47 1.42
C THR A 108 -10.18 -3.19 1.68
N TYR A 109 -9.91 -2.52 2.79
CA TYR A 109 -10.50 -1.22 3.12
C TYR A 109 -9.54 -0.10 2.75
N LEU A 110 -10.10 1.03 2.33
CA LEU A 110 -9.41 2.31 2.18
C LEU A 110 -9.65 3.12 3.46
N GLY A 111 -8.59 3.70 4.04
CA GLY A 111 -8.65 4.47 5.29
C GLY A 111 -8.71 3.62 6.56
N ALA A 112 -8.57 2.29 6.48
CA ALA A 112 -8.53 1.38 7.62
C ALA A 112 -7.96 0.01 7.22
N ARG A 113 -7.71 -0.83 8.21
CA ARG A 113 -7.51 -2.27 8.00
C ARG A 113 -8.79 -3.05 8.25
N ASN A 114 -9.13 -3.93 7.34
CA ASN A 114 -10.09 -4.98 7.61
C ASN A 114 -9.36 -6.18 8.25
N ARG A 115 -9.53 -6.38 9.55
CA ARG A 115 -8.98 -7.53 10.25
C ARG A 115 -10.09 -8.54 10.52
N SER A 116 -10.08 -9.63 9.79
CA SER A 116 -11.02 -10.74 9.94
C SER A 116 -12.49 -10.29 9.97
N GLY A 117 -12.84 -9.29 9.14
CA GLY A 117 -14.21 -8.74 9.04
C GLY A 117 -14.46 -7.49 9.87
N THR A 118 -13.53 -7.09 10.75
CA THR A 118 -13.66 -5.89 11.60
C THR A 118 -12.74 -4.78 11.10
N ALA A 119 -13.27 -3.55 10.98
CA ALA A 119 -12.47 -2.38 10.66
C ALA A 119 -11.70 -1.91 11.92
N GLU A 120 -10.38 -1.71 11.77
CA GLU A 120 -9.52 -1.23 12.84
C GLU A 120 -8.35 -0.38 12.29
N TYR A 121 -7.62 0.31 13.16
CA TYR A 121 -6.48 1.15 12.81
C TYR A 121 -6.80 2.20 11.74
N PHE A 122 -7.88 2.94 11.98
CA PHE A 122 -8.38 3.96 11.06
C PHE A 122 -7.31 5.01 10.76
N SER A 123 -7.11 5.29 9.47
CA SER A 123 -6.28 6.39 9.02
C SER A 123 -7.02 7.72 9.14
N ASN A 124 -6.31 8.76 9.57
CA ASN A 124 -6.77 10.15 9.54
C ASN A 124 -6.12 10.93 8.40
N ARG A 125 -5.46 10.25 7.45
CA ARG A 125 -4.80 10.90 6.31
C ARG A 125 -5.77 11.18 5.18
N GLU A 126 -5.56 12.33 4.56
CA GLU A 126 -6.31 12.72 3.36
C GLU A 126 -5.83 11.92 2.15
N CYS A 127 -6.69 11.05 1.63
CA CYS A 127 -6.44 10.26 0.43
C CYS A 127 -6.89 11.02 -0.82
N ALA A 128 -5.96 11.38 -1.69
CA ALA A 128 -6.29 12.03 -2.96
C ALA A 128 -6.44 11.04 -4.12
N PHE A 129 -5.85 9.85 -4.03
CA PHE A 129 -5.91 8.81 -5.05
C PHE A 129 -5.52 7.44 -4.47
N ALA A 130 -6.15 6.39 -4.94
CA ALA A 130 -5.80 5.02 -4.58
C ALA A 130 -6.08 4.06 -5.73
N THR A 131 -5.26 3.02 -5.89
CA THR A 131 -5.48 1.95 -6.87
C THR A 131 -5.24 0.58 -6.28
N ILE A 132 -5.86 -0.43 -6.89
CA ILE A 132 -5.55 -1.85 -6.72
C ILE A 132 -5.56 -2.48 -8.11
N GLY A 133 -4.64 -3.39 -8.38
CA GLY A 133 -4.56 -4.10 -9.65
C GLY A 133 -3.47 -5.17 -9.69
N THR A 134 -3.10 -5.59 -10.88
CA THR A 134 -2.00 -6.53 -11.10
C THR A 134 -0.65 -5.92 -10.71
N GLY A 135 0.35 -6.76 -10.45
CA GLY A 135 1.69 -6.35 -10.06
C GLY A 135 2.34 -5.40 -11.07
N LEU A 136 3.07 -4.44 -10.55
CA LEU A 136 3.77 -3.42 -11.33
C LEU A 136 5.28 -3.65 -11.24
N SER A 137 5.96 -3.64 -12.39
CA SER A 137 7.42 -3.55 -12.45
C SER A 137 7.92 -2.19 -11.94
N ALA A 138 9.21 -2.09 -11.67
CA ALA A 138 9.86 -0.83 -11.25
C ALA A 138 9.57 0.33 -12.22
N ALA A 139 9.68 0.09 -13.54
CA ALA A 139 9.38 1.09 -14.57
C ALA A 139 7.90 1.50 -14.58
N GLN A 140 6.99 0.53 -14.40
CA GLN A 140 5.55 0.81 -14.33
C GLN A 140 5.16 1.60 -13.09
N MET A 141 5.79 1.34 -11.93
CA MET A 141 5.58 2.14 -10.71
C MET A 141 5.99 3.59 -10.92
N LEU A 142 7.15 3.86 -11.55
CA LEU A 142 7.59 5.23 -11.88
C LEU A 142 6.62 5.91 -12.85
N THR A 143 6.18 5.21 -13.89
CA THR A 143 5.21 5.74 -14.85
C THR A 143 3.89 6.09 -14.17
N LEU A 144 3.38 5.19 -13.33
CA LEU A 144 2.15 5.42 -12.57
C LEU A 144 2.29 6.64 -11.63
N ASN A 145 3.44 6.78 -10.96
CA ASN A 145 3.73 7.96 -10.13
C ASN A 145 3.63 9.26 -10.93
N ILE A 146 4.26 9.33 -12.11
CA ILE A 146 4.22 10.53 -12.97
C ILE A 146 2.78 10.85 -13.40
N ILE A 147 2.00 9.84 -13.77
CA ILE A 147 0.61 10.03 -14.19
C ILE A 147 -0.24 10.55 -13.05
N VAL A 148 -0.13 9.92 -11.88
CA VAL A 148 -0.92 10.28 -10.69
C VAL A 148 -0.54 11.65 -10.15
N GLU A 149 0.76 12.01 -10.16
CA GLU A 149 1.19 13.34 -9.76
C GLU A 149 0.64 14.41 -10.70
N ARG A 150 0.80 14.26 -12.01
CA ARG A 150 0.24 15.20 -13.00
C ARG A 150 -1.27 15.35 -12.86
N TYR A 151 -1.98 14.26 -12.58
CA TYR A 151 -3.42 14.30 -12.33
C TYR A 151 -3.76 15.11 -11.06
N ASN A 152 -3.01 14.92 -9.97
CA ASN A 152 -3.22 15.67 -8.74
C ASN A 152 -2.79 17.14 -8.88
N ASP A 153 -1.72 17.44 -9.62
CA ASP A 153 -1.29 18.80 -9.94
C ASP A 153 -2.39 19.55 -10.72
N ALA A 154 -2.94 18.92 -11.75
CA ALA A 154 -4.03 19.52 -12.54
C ALA A 154 -5.28 19.84 -11.71
N LEU A 155 -5.47 19.17 -10.58
CA LEU A 155 -6.55 19.39 -9.61
C LEU A 155 -6.14 20.29 -8.43
N GLY A 156 -4.92 20.83 -8.41
CA GLY A 156 -4.38 21.63 -7.30
C GLY A 156 -4.17 20.82 -6.01
N ARG A 157 -3.94 19.51 -6.12
CA ARG A 157 -3.77 18.58 -4.99
C ARG A 157 -2.41 17.90 -4.93
N GLY A 158 -1.50 18.19 -5.85
CA GLY A 158 -0.15 17.66 -5.89
C GLY A 158 0.65 18.00 -4.63
N VAL A 159 1.56 17.09 -4.21
CA VAL A 159 2.38 17.24 -3.00
C VAL A 159 3.85 16.81 -3.23
N GLN A 160 4.27 16.55 -4.47
CA GLN A 160 5.65 16.19 -4.84
C GLN A 160 6.36 17.33 -5.54
#